data_585a646f4da6bfb5708a1b71a14a64af
#
_entry.id   585a646f4da6bfb5708a1b71a14a64af
#
_cell.length_a   1.000
_cell.length_b   1.000
_cell.length_c   1.000
_cell.angle_alpha   90.00
_cell.angle_beta   90.00
_cell.angle_gamma   90.00
#
_symmetry.space_group_name_H-M   'P 1'
#
loop_
_entity.id
_entity.type
_entity.pdbx_description
1 polymer ?
#
loop_
_entity_poly.entity_id
_entity_poly.type
_entity_poly.pdbx_seq_one_letter_code
_entity_poly.pdbx_strand_id
1 'polypeptide(L)'
;MDLSETRTTYTNTLCKASEHCGGCIYQGIPYAEQYAAKDKAIRKLLAAHKIDEEVYLGMEPAICTGAYRNKMEYTFGDLDKGGELELGMHFKGRFMSIITTDECQLVPAPFNAIVRSVLKFCRSEGYRPYHRKTHLGLLRNLVVRCGVRTGEILVNIVTSSEPGFDEERFRELLLALDLRTPQQRDAGEEGMKIVGIMRTFNDSVADAVIDESHKVIWGRDYYNEEILGLKFKVKAFAFFQTNIDAVERLYSDVLRVVPDVSGKTVYDLYCGTGTISQLMASTAKDVYGIDIVEDSIEAARSNTELNGITNCHYICGDVKEKLDAIPEKPDVIVVDPPRVGIHDKAVAMISRYGIEEIVYVSCNPKTLCINLDSFRSNGYEITSIKAYDNFPMTKHVEMVVLVRRKMNET
;
A
#
# COMPACT_ATOMS: atom_id res chain seq x y z
N MET A 1 -13.10 -11.80 21.34
CA MET A 1 -13.01 -11.53 19.89
C MET A 1 -12.69 -12.83 19.19
N ASP A 2 -13.45 -13.19 18.19
CA ASP A 2 -13.28 -14.45 17.47
C ASP A 2 -12.24 -14.27 16.35
N LEU A 3 -11.12 -14.99 16.46
CA LEU A 3 -10.07 -15.01 15.44
C LEU A 3 -10.27 -16.18 14.45
N SER A 4 -11.39 -16.92 14.54
CA SER A 4 -11.67 -18.10 13.72
C SER A 4 -11.85 -17.77 12.23
N GLU A 5 -12.23 -16.52 11.91
CA GLU A 5 -12.39 -16.06 10.53
C GLU A 5 -11.05 -15.72 9.84
N THR A 6 -9.95 -15.62 10.60
CA THR A 6 -8.63 -15.33 10.01
C THR A 6 -8.11 -16.56 9.27
N ARG A 7 -7.97 -16.46 7.95
CA ARG A 7 -7.35 -17.50 7.12
C ARG A 7 -5.85 -17.59 7.44
N THR A 8 -5.42 -18.69 8.03
CA THR A 8 -3.99 -18.94 8.24
C THR A 8 -3.42 -19.59 7.00
N THR A 9 -2.64 -18.84 6.22
CA THR A 9 -1.98 -19.33 5.00
C THR A 9 -0.56 -19.85 5.26
N TYR A 10 -0.10 -19.77 6.51
CA TYR A 10 1.19 -20.34 6.88
C TYR A 10 1.06 -21.83 7.20
N THR A 11 1.93 -22.61 6.59
CA THR A 11 2.37 -23.86 7.21
C THR A 11 3.07 -23.49 8.53
N ASN A 12 3.05 -24.36 9.54
CA ASN A 12 3.75 -24.15 10.83
C ASN A 12 5.29 -24.03 10.68
N THR A 13 5.80 -23.85 9.45
CA THR A 13 7.22 -23.70 9.14
C THR A 13 7.59 -22.21 9.12
N LEU A 14 8.66 -21.88 9.81
CA LEU A 14 9.27 -20.57 9.73
C LEU A 14 9.72 -20.26 8.29
N CYS A 15 9.60 -19.00 7.88
CA CYS A 15 10.21 -18.54 6.66
C CYS A 15 11.74 -18.79 6.74
N LYS A 16 12.34 -19.35 5.70
CA LYS A 16 13.79 -19.65 5.67
C LYS A 16 14.66 -18.41 5.92
N ALA A 17 14.19 -17.25 5.50
CA ALA A 17 14.88 -15.98 5.71
C ALA A 17 14.58 -15.31 7.07
N SER A 18 13.81 -15.94 7.96
CA SER A 18 13.24 -15.31 9.18
C SER A 18 14.29 -14.72 10.13
N GLU A 19 15.46 -15.36 10.26
CA GLU A 19 16.51 -14.90 11.14
C GLU A 19 17.27 -13.68 10.57
N HIS A 20 17.25 -13.52 9.28
CA HIS A 20 18.09 -12.59 8.55
C HIS A 20 17.31 -11.46 7.86
N CYS A 21 16.09 -11.71 7.43
CA CYS A 21 15.23 -10.73 6.76
C CYS A 21 14.62 -9.74 7.75
N GLY A 22 14.73 -8.43 7.43
CA GLY A 22 14.13 -7.37 8.23
C GLY A 22 12.63 -7.14 7.97
N GLY A 23 12.01 -7.88 7.05
CA GLY A 23 10.62 -7.62 6.61
C GLY A 23 9.54 -8.04 7.61
N CYS A 24 9.78 -9.06 8.44
CA CYS A 24 8.84 -9.60 9.43
C CYS A 24 9.43 -9.49 10.84
N ILE A 25 8.72 -8.80 11.75
CA ILE A 25 9.16 -8.68 13.15
C ILE A 25 8.49 -9.72 14.07
N TYR A 26 7.41 -10.34 13.60
CA TYR A 26 6.63 -11.32 14.38
C TYR A 26 6.72 -12.75 13.82
N GLN A 27 7.72 -13.02 12.98
CA GLN A 27 7.91 -14.38 12.44
C GLN A 27 8.09 -15.38 13.59
N GLY A 28 7.36 -16.50 13.54
CA GLY A 28 7.36 -17.52 14.59
C GLY A 28 6.51 -17.21 15.83
N ILE A 29 5.91 -16.03 15.91
CA ILE A 29 5.00 -15.65 16.99
C ILE A 29 3.56 -16.02 16.54
N PRO A 30 2.78 -16.76 17.34
CA PRO A 30 1.39 -17.08 17.04
C PRO A 30 0.57 -15.81 16.76
N TYR A 31 -0.34 -15.86 15.78
CA TYR A 31 -1.09 -14.67 15.35
C TYR A 31 -1.87 -14.02 16.50
N ALA A 32 -2.46 -14.79 17.39
CA ALA A 32 -3.17 -14.27 18.55
C ALA A 32 -2.27 -13.40 19.46
N GLU A 33 -0.99 -13.78 19.60
CA GLU A 33 -0.03 -12.99 20.38
C GLU A 33 0.39 -11.71 19.64
N GLN A 34 0.58 -11.78 18.31
CA GLN A 34 0.84 -10.58 17.48
C GLN A 34 -0.30 -9.58 17.59
N TYR A 35 -1.55 -10.06 17.46
CA TYR A 35 -2.76 -9.28 17.60
C TYR A 35 -2.83 -8.61 18.98
N ALA A 36 -2.68 -9.39 20.06
CA ALA A 36 -2.72 -8.86 21.42
C ALA A 36 -1.64 -7.82 21.68
N ALA A 37 -0.42 -8.01 21.14
CA ALA A 37 0.68 -7.06 21.26
C ALA A 37 0.36 -5.73 20.55
N LYS A 38 -0.24 -5.77 19.36
CA LYS A 38 -0.65 -4.58 18.59
C LYS A 38 -1.78 -3.84 19.31
N ASP A 39 -2.85 -4.53 19.73
CA ASP A 39 -3.98 -3.92 20.44
C ASP A 39 -3.52 -3.25 21.73
N LYS A 40 -2.68 -3.92 22.53
CA LYS A 40 -2.07 -3.35 23.74
C LYS A 40 -1.25 -2.09 23.44
N ALA A 41 -0.50 -2.07 22.32
CA ALA A 41 0.30 -0.90 21.95
C ALA A 41 -0.59 0.28 21.56
N ILE A 42 -1.71 0.04 20.88
CA ILE A 42 -2.71 1.07 20.54
C ILE A 42 -3.33 1.63 21.81
N ARG A 43 -3.88 0.79 22.70
CA ARG A 43 -4.48 1.24 23.98
C ARG A 43 -3.52 2.10 24.80
N LYS A 44 -2.27 1.66 24.90
CA LYS A 44 -1.22 2.46 25.58
C LYS A 44 -1.00 3.82 24.94
N LEU A 45 -1.03 3.89 23.60
CA LEU A 45 -0.86 5.13 22.85
C LEU A 45 -2.05 6.07 23.07
N LEU A 46 -3.28 5.57 22.97
CA LEU A 46 -4.51 6.33 23.20
C LEU A 46 -4.54 6.91 24.62
N ALA A 47 -4.20 6.10 25.62
CA ALA A 47 -4.12 6.55 27.02
C ALA A 47 -3.07 7.66 27.21
N ALA A 48 -1.92 7.59 26.54
CA ALA A 48 -0.88 8.62 26.59
C ALA A 48 -1.37 9.98 26.05
N HIS A 49 -2.32 9.97 25.09
CA HIS A 49 -2.97 11.16 24.54
C HIS A 49 -4.29 11.52 25.24
N LYS A 50 -4.60 10.90 26.39
CA LYS A 50 -5.84 11.15 27.15
C LYS A 50 -7.09 10.97 26.27
N ILE A 51 -7.11 9.93 25.47
CA ILE A 51 -8.25 9.52 24.68
C ILE A 51 -8.97 8.42 25.47
N ASP A 52 -10.26 8.60 25.71
CA ASP A 52 -11.07 7.68 26.50
C ASP A 52 -11.13 6.30 25.87
N GLU A 53 -11.04 5.26 26.69
CA GLU A 53 -11.06 3.87 26.21
C GLU A 53 -12.42 3.51 25.58
N GLU A 54 -13.50 4.15 26.03
CA GLU A 54 -14.86 3.92 25.56
C GLU A 54 -15.05 4.21 24.06
N VAL A 55 -14.27 5.17 23.50
CA VAL A 55 -14.32 5.48 22.06
C VAL A 55 -13.53 4.49 21.22
N TYR A 56 -12.71 3.63 21.83
CA TYR A 56 -11.94 2.60 21.11
C TYR A 56 -12.75 1.31 20.96
N LEU A 57 -13.21 1.05 19.75
CA LEU A 57 -14.04 -0.10 19.40
C LEU A 57 -13.25 -1.41 19.25
N GLY A 58 -11.93 -1.36 19.51
CA GLY A 58 -11.04 -2.50 19.36
C GLY A 58 -10.39 -2.58 17.98
N MET A 59 -9.67 -3.69 17.74
CA MET A 59 -8.96 -3.94 16.49
C MET A 59 -9.61 -5.10 15.72
N GLU A 60 -9.85 -4.91 14.43
CA GLU A 60 -10.26 -5.99 13.52
C GLU A 60 -9.05 -6.91 13.24
N PRO A 61 -9.22 -8.23 13.34
CA PRO A 61 -8.14 -9.15 13.03
C PRO A 61 -7.84 -9.18 11.53
N ALA A 62 -6.66 -9.64 11.16
CA ALA A 62 -6.31 -9.85 9.77
C ALA A 62 -7.26 -10.87 9.11
N ILE A 63 -7.63 -10.63 7.86
CA ILE A 63 -8.40 -11.59 7.05
C ILE A 63 -7.50 -12.79 6.70
N CYS A 64 -6.23 -12.52 6.41
CA CYS A 64 -5.25 -13.51 6.01
C CYS A 64 -3.89 -13.16 6.61
N THR A 65 -3.18 -14.14 7.16
CA THR A 65 -1.87 -13.92 7.79
C THR A 65 -0.70 -14.02 6.84
N GLY A 66 -0.91 -14.44 5.59
CA GLY A 66 0.13 -14.54 4.55
C GLY A 66 -0.42 -14.47 3.15
N ALA A 67 0.47 -14.40 2.17
CA ALA A 67 0.17 -14.24 0.75
C ALA A 67 -0.75 -13.04 0.43
N TYR A 68 -0.83 -12.07 1.33
CA TYR A 68 -1.71 -10.92 1.20
C TYR A 68 -1.09 -9.77 0.41
N ARG A 69 0.25 -9.76 0.31
CA ARG A 69 0.98 -8.61 -0.23
C ARG A 69 1.06 -8.67 -1.75
N ASN A 70 0.40 -7.75 -2.42
CA ASN A 70 0.31 -7.69 -3.88
C ASN A 70 1.42 -6.86 -4.55
N LYS A 71 2.36 -6.30 -3.80
CA LYS A 71 3.54 -5.57 -4.29
C LYS A 71 4.75 -5.93 -3.46
N MET A 72 5.86 -6.24 -4.13
CA MET A 72 7.16 -6.40 -3.48
C MET A 72 8.26 -5.78 -4.34
N GLU A 73 9.16 -5.07 -3.67
CA GLU A 73 10.37 -4.51 -4.24
C GLU A 73 11.55 -5.31 -3.68
N TYR A 74 12.18 -6.10 -4.54
CA TYR A 74 13.37 -6.87 -4.20
C TYR A 74 14.61 -6.10 -4.63
N THR A 75 15.66 -6.12 -3.83
CA THR A 75 16.94 -5.47 -4.13
C THR A 75 17.94 -6.51 -4.61
N PHE A 76 18.69 -6.18 -5.67
CA PHE A 76 19.87 -6.93 -6.06
C PHE A 76 21.05 -6.47 -5.22
N GLY A 77 21.89 -7.42 -4.81
CA GLY A 77 23.08 -7.14 -4.01
C GLY A 77 23.93 -8.37 -3.78
N ASP A 78 24.74 -8.31 -2.76
CA ASP A 78 25.51 -9.45 -2.23
C ASP A 78 25.28 -9.56 -0.71
N LEU A 79 25.48 -10.74 -0.16
CA LEU A 79 25.45 -10.94 1.29
C LEU A 79 26.75 -10.41 1.91
N ASP A 80 27.87 -10.81 1.36
CA ASP A 80 29.19 -10.33 1.72
C ASP A 80 29.84 -9.70 0.47
N LYS A 81 30.57 -8.62 0.66
CA LYS A 81 31.13 -7.80 -0.43
C LYS A 81 31.88 -8.64 -1.47
N GLY A 82 31.39 -8.60 -2.71
CA GLY A 82 31.95 -9.36 -3.83
C GLY A 82 31.56 -10.85 -3.82
N GLY A 83 30.59 -11.23 -3.00
CA GLY A 83 29.98 -12.55 -2.98
C GLY A 83 29.09 -12.85 -4.19
N GLU A 84 28.32 -13.92 -4.07
CA GLU A 84 27.36 -14.30 -5.10
C GLU A 84 26.22 -13.27 -5.20
N LEU A 85 25.65 -13.08 -6.38
CA LEU A 85 24.51 -12.19 -6.59
C LEU A 85 23.31 -12.73 -5.81
N GLU A 86 22.69 -11.88 -5.00
CA GLU A 86 21.47 -12.13 -4.25
C GLU A 86 20.34 -11.25 -4.78
N LEU A 87 19.09 -11.70 -4.61
CA LEU A 87 17.88 -10.95 -4.94
C LEU A 87 16.84 -11.10 -3.83
N GLY A 88 16.58 -10.03 -3.10
CA GLY A 88 15.63 -10.10 -2.00
C GLY A 88 15.63 -8.88 -1.11
N MET A 89 15.79 -9.10 0.20
CA MET A 89 15.65 -8.06 1.21
C MET A 89 16.97 -7.75 1.90
N HIS A 90 17.06 -6.56 2.49
CA HIS A 90 18.19 -6.20 3.34
C HIS A 90 18.31 -7.15 4.53
N PHE A 91 19.55 -7.54 4.81
CA PHE A 91 19.89 -8.32 5.99
C PHE A 91 19.64 -7.48 7.26
N LYS A 92 18.97 -8.05 8.22
CA LYS A 92 18.65 -7.39 9.50
C LYS A 92 19.92 -6.92 10.21
N GLY A 93 20.05 -5.60 10.40
CA GLY A 93 21.23 -5.00 11.02
C GLY A 93 22.45 -4.80 10.10
N ARG A 94 22.37 -5.20 8.82
CA ARG A 94 23.42 -4.99 7.81
C ARG A 94 22.85 -4.31 6.58
N PHE A 95 22.84 -3.00 6.57
CA PHE A 95 22.17 -2.20 5.52
C PHE A 95 22.69 -2.45 4.09
N MET A 96 23.95 -2.83 3.94
CA MET A 96 24.57 -3.07 2.62
C MET A 96 24.46 -4.54 2.15
N SER A 97 24.03 -5.45 3.02
CA SER A 97 23.94 -6.88 2.70
C SER A 97 22.53 -7.23 2.28
N ILE A 98 22.42 -7.98 1.19
CA ILE A 98 21.15 -8.50 0.66
C ILE A 98 21.13 -10.01 0.85
N ILE A 99 19.96 -10.55 1.16
CA ILE A 99 19.71 -11.98 1.19
C ILE A 99 18.59 -12.34 0.22
N THR A 100 18.70 -13.47 -0.42
CA THR A 100 17.63 -13.98 -1.30
C THR A 100 16.38 -14.32 -0.49
N THR A 101 15.23 -13.83 -0.95
CA THR A 101 13.93 -14.05 -0.32
C THR A 101 12.93 -14.64 -1.32
N ASP A 102 13.27 -15.78 -1.88
CA ASP A 102 12.52 -16.51 -2.91
C ASP A 102 11.49 -17.53 -2.36
N GLU A 103 11.27 -17.51 -1.05
CA GLU A 103 10.23 -18.26 -0.34
C GLU A 103 9.47 -17.35 0.66
N CYS A 104 9.30 -16.08 0.30
CA CYS A 104 8.59 -15.12 1.12
C CYS A 104 7.13 -15.54 1.31
N GLN A 105 6.69 -15.63 2.56
CA GLN A 105 5.33 -16.05 2.91
C GLN A 105 4.29 -14.91 2.83
N LEU A 106 4.75 -13.65 2.69
CA LEU A 106 3.84 -12.50 2.61
C LEU A 106 3.26 -12.27 1.21
N VAL A 107 3.91 -12.83 0.18
CA VAL A 107 3.53 -12.64 -1.23
C VAL A 107 2.92 -13.90 -1.81
N PRO A 108 2.12 -13.80 -2.88
CA PRO A 108 1.65 -14.97 -3.63
C PRO A 108 2.82 -15.83 -4.16
N ALA A 109 2.63 -17.14 -4.24
CA ALA A 109 3.63 -18.09 -4.73
C ALA A 109 4.25 -17.74 -6.11
N PRO A 110 3.50 -17.17 -7.08
CA PRO A 110 4.05 -16.67 -8.33
C PRO A 110 5.21 -15.69 -8.19
N PHE A 111 5.19 -14.80 -7.17
CA PHE A 111 6.28 -13.87 -6.93
C PHE A 111 7.59 -14.60 -6.62
N ASN A 112 7.51 -15.61 -5.79
CA ASN A 112 8.67 -16.44 -5.43
C ASN A 112 9.25 -17.18 -6.65
N ALA A 113 8.39 -17.67 -7.55
CA ALA A 113 8.80 -18.29 -8.80
C ALA A 113 9.52 -17.29 -9.73
N ILE A 114 9.00 -16.07 -9.85
CA ILE A 114 9.62 -14.99 -10.62
C ILE A 114 10.99 -14.65 -10.04
N VAL A 115 11.10 -14.44 -8.72
CA VAL A 115 12.38 -14.11 -8.05
C VAL A 115 13.44 -15.18 -8.32
N ARG A 116 13.10 -16.48 -8.13
CA ARG A 116 14.04 -17.59 -8.40
C ARG A 116 14.51 -17.59 -9.85
N SER A 117 13.60 -17.42 -10.79
CA SER A 117 13.92 -17.48 -12.21
C SER A 117 14.76 -16.28 -12.65
N VAL A 118 14.41 -15.07 -12.19
CA VAL A 118 15.17 -13.85 -12.48
C VAL A 118 16.57 -13.91 -11.86
N LEU A 119 16.69 -14.35 -10.60
CA LEU A 119 18.01 -14.50 -9.97
C LEU A 119 18.91 -15.49 -10.72
N LYS A 120 18.36 -16.66 -11.07
CA LYS A 120 19.07 -17.67 -11.86
C LYS A 120 19.55 -17.11 -13.20
N PHE A 121 18.67 -16.40 -13.92
CA PHE A 121 19.01 -15.73 -15.18
C PHE A 121 20.11 -14.70 -15.00
N CYS A 122 19.99 -13.79 -14.06
CA CYS A 122 20.99 -12.75 -13.84
C CYS A 122 22.35 -13.31 -13.44
N ARG A 123 22.38 -14.42 -12.68
CA ARG A 123 23.62 -15.16 -12.35
C ARG A 123 24.25 -15.79 -13.58
N SER A 124 23.43 -16.42 -14.45
CA SER A 124 23.94 -17.06 -15.69
C SER A 124 24.50 -16.07 -16.70
N GLU A 125 23.97 -14.85 -16.75
CA GLU A 125 24.46 -13.75 -17.60
C GLU A 125 25.68 -13.03 -16.98
N GLY A 126 26.00 -13.29 -15.73
CA GLY A 126 27.10 -12.62 -15.03
C GLY A 126 26.85 -11.15 -14.73
N TYR A 127 25.56 -10.73 -14.65
CA TYR A 127 25.21 -9.36 -14.33
C TYR A 127 25.60 -9.01 -12.90
N ARG A 128 26.07 -7.79 -12.68
CA ARG A 128 26.52 -7.29 -11.39
C ARG A 128 25.48 -6.38 -10.74
N PRO A 129 25.32 -6.46 -9.40
CA PRO A 129 24.48 -5.52 -8.68
C PRO A 129 25.12 -4.12 -8.73
N TYR A 130 24.27 -3.09 -8.77
CA TYR A 130 24.70 -1.70 -8.69
C TYR A 130 25.26 -1.39 -7.31
N HIS A 131 26.50 -0.90 -7.28
CA HIS A 131 27.19 -0.59 -6.05
C HIS A 131 27.14 0.90 -5.74
N ARG A 132 26.41 1.28 -4.69
CA ARG A 132 26.07 2.66 -4.32
C ARG A 132 27.25 3.62 -4.11
N LYS A 133 28.45 3.11 -3.77
CA LYS A 133 29.64 3.94 -3.56
C LYS A 133 30.46 4.17 -4.82
N THR A 134 30.46 3.20 -5.72
CA THR A 134 31.23 3.28 -6.97
C THR A 134 30.39 3.69 -8.16
N HIS A 135 29.05 3.61 -8.04
CA HIS A 135 28.09 3.85 -9.10
C HIS A 135 28.29 2.95 -10.32
N LEU A 136 28.81 1.73 -10.09
CA LEU A 136 29.04 0.72 -11.12
C LEU A 136 28.16 -0.49 -10.88
N GLY A 137 27.77 -1.17 -11.96
CA GLY A 137 26.91 -2.34 -11.96
C GLY A 137 25.53 -2.07 -12.50
N LEU A 138 24.92 -3.10 -13.05
CA LEU A 138 23.70 -3.01 -13.86
C LEU A 138 22.42 -3.12 -13.02
N LEU A 139 22.35 -4.12 -12.12
CA LEU A 139 21.11 -4.53 -11.47
C LEU A 139 20.82 -3.75 -10.20
N ARG A 140 19.61 -3.19 -10.08
CA ARG A 140 19.17 -2.46 -8.87
C ARG A 140 18.05 -3.17 -8.14
N ASN A 141 16.88 -3.26 -8.74
CA ASN A 141 15.69 -3.81 -8.09
C ASN A 141 14.88 -4.68 -9.08
N LEU A 142 14.09 -5.57 -8.51
CA LEU A 142 13.00 -6.24 -9.19
C LEU A 142 11.71 -5.88 -8.45
N VAL A 143 10.79 -5.24 -9.14
CA VAL A 143 9.46 -4.90 -8.60
C VAL A 143 8.44 -5.84 -9.23
N VAL A 144 7.72 -6.57 -8.40
CA VAL A 144 6.62 -7.43 -8.83
C VAL A 144 5.34 -6.92 -8.20
N ARG A 145 4.31 -6.74 -9.02
CA ARG A 145 2.98 -6.32 -8.59
C ARG A 145 1.94 -7.25 -9.18
N CYS A 146 0.81 -7.41 -8.50
CA CYS A 146 -0.31 -8.15 -9.06
C CYS A 146 -1.65 -7.54 -8.70
N GLY A 147 -2.63 -7.77 -9.57
CA GLY A 147 -4.04 -7.65 -9.28
C GLY A 147 -4.52 -8.93 -8.62
N VAL A 148 -4.97 -8.81 -7.37
CA VAL A 148 -5.40 -9.97 -6.57
C VAL A 148 -6.72 -10.55 -7.12
N ARG A 149 -7.62 -9.65 -7.56
CA ARG A 149 -8.92 -10.06 -8.14
C ARG A 149 -8.81 -10.47 -9.60
N THR A 150 -7.83 -9.92 -10.33
CA THR A 150 -7.69 -10.16 -11.78
C THR A 150 -6.66 -11.23 -12.13
N GLY A 151 -5.79 -11.59 -11.19
CA GLY A 151 -4.68 -12.54 -11.46
C GLY A 151 -3.60 -12.00 -12.39
N GLU A 152 -3.59 -10.67 -12.66
CA GLU A 152 -2.61 -10.03 -13.54
C GLU A 152 -1.33 -9.69 -12.79
N ILE A 153 -0.17 -9.94 -13.42
CA ILE A 153 1.16 -9.61 -12.86
C ILE A 153 1.87 -8.61 -13.75
N LEU A 154 2.42 -7.58 -13.14
CA LEU A 154 3.34 -6.62 -13.74
C LEU A 154 4.74 -6.82 -13.13
N VAL A 155 5.73 -7.06 -14.00
CA VAL A 155 7.14 -7.23 -13.61
C VAL A 155 7.94 -6.04 -14.12
N ASN A 156 8.68 -5.39 -13.23
CA ASN A 156 9.55 -4.27 -13.58
C ASN A 156 10.97 -4.54 -13.06
N ILE A 157 11.92 -4.72 -13.99
CA ILE A 157 13.35 -4.77 -13.68
C ILE A 157 13.92 -3.36 -13.66
N VAL A 158 14.56 -2.98 -12.56
CA VAL A 158 15.22 -1.68 -12.40
C VAL A 158 16.73 -1.88 -12.58
N THR A 159 17.31 -1.15 -13.51
CA THR A 159 18.73 -1.22 -13.84
C THR A 159 19.34 0.19 -13.84
N SER A 160 20.67 0.27 -13.80
CA SER A 160 21.36 1.47 -14.27
C SER A 160 21.21 1.60 -15.81
N SER A 161 21.67 2.72 -16.36
CA SER A 161 21.79 2.91 -17.81
C SER A 161 22.98 2.15 -18.43
N GLU A 162 23.76 1.41 -17.65
CA GLU A 162 24.85 0.57 -18.13
C GLU A 162 24.34 -0.41 -19.20
N PRO A 163 25.02 -0.52 -20.35
CA PRO A 163 24.58 -1.40 -21.45
C PRO A 163 24.80 -2.88 -21.11
N GLY A 164 24.13 -3.74 -21.89
CA GLY A 164 24.37 -5.19 -21.86
C GLY A 164 23.27 -6.03 -21.21
N PHE A 165 22.15 -5.43 -20.76
CA PHE A 165 21.01 -6.21 -20.30
C PHE A 165 20.26 -6.79 -21.51
N ASP A 166 20.15 -8.11 -21.58
CA ASP A 166 19.44 -8.83 -22.63
C ASP A 166 17.92 -8.89 -22.34
N GLU A 167 17.21 -7.90 -22.85
CA GLU A 167 15.77 -7.76 -22.62
C GLU A 167 14.94 -8.84 -23.35
N GLU A 168 15.41 -9.32 -24.47
CA GLU A 168 14.71 -10.35 -25.23
C GLU A 168 14.71 -11.68 -24.49
N ARG A 169 15.89 -12.13 -24.01
CA ARG A 169 15.99 -13.34 -23.20
C ARG A 169 15.29 -13.19 -21.84
N PHE A 170 15.30 -11.99 -21.26
CA PHE A 170 14.55 -11.72 -20.03
C PHE A 170 13.05 -11.84 -20.25
N ARG A 171 12.53 -11.30 -21.35
CA ARG A 171 11.13 -11.45 -21.76
C ARG A 171 10.77 -12.93 -21.96
N GLU A 172 11.55 -13.65 -22.75
CA GLU A 172 11.31 -15.07 -23.02
C GLU A 172 11.28 -15.91 -21.75
N LEU A 173 12.23 -15.67 -20.84
CA LEU A 173 12.28 -16.32 -19.53
C LEU A 173 10.97 -16.14 -18.77
N LEU A 174 10.51 -14.89 -18.65
CA LEU A 174 9.33 -14.57 -17.84
C LEU A 174 8.05 -15.15 -18.47
N LEU A 175 7.89 -15.08 -19.78
CA LEU A 175 6.71 -15.60 -20.49
C LEU A 175 6.65 -17.12 -20.51
N ALA A 176 7.78 -17.81 -20.31
CA ALA A 176 7.83 -19.28 -20.23
C ALA A 176 7.48 -19.82 -18.84
N LEU A 177 7.30 -18.96 -17.81
CA LEU A 177 7.03 -19.41 -16.45
C LEU A 177 5.62 -20.01 -16.30
N ASP A 178 5.54 -21.19 -15.71
CA ASP A 178 4.29 -21.72 -15.17
C ASP A 178 4.08 -21.15 -13.75
N LEU A 179 3.19 -20.16 -13.66
CA LEU A 179 2.88 -19.45 -12.43
C LEU A 179 1.73 -20.05 -11.63
N ARG A 180 1.24 -21.24 -12.02
CA ARG A 180 0.22 -21.97 -11.26
C ARG A 180 0.80 -22.52 -9.95
N THR A 181 0.00 -22.49 -8.90
CA THR A 181 0.32 -23.24 -7.68
C THR A 181 0.22 -24.76 -7.93
N PRO A 182 0.81 -25.61 -7.10
CA PRO A 182 0.64 -27.05 -7.23
C PRO A 182 -0.84 -27.45 -7.28
N GLN A 183 -1.68 -26.88 -6.42
CA GLN A 183 -3.12 -27.15 -6.35
C GLN A 183 -3.83 -26.76 -7.66
N GLN A 184 -3.50 -25.59 -8.22
CA GLN A 184 -4.07 -25.17 -9.52
C GLN A 184 -3.65 -26.08 -10.68
N ARG A 185 -2.37 -26.54 -10.66
CA ARG A 185 -1.93 -27.52 -11.67
C ARG A 185 -2.70 -28.81 -11.58
N ASP A 186 -2.85 -29.35 -10.37
CA ASP A 186 -3.55 -30.60 -10.12
C ASP A 186 -5.05 -30.51 -10.48
N ALA A 187 -5.65 -29.33 -10.24
CA ALA A 187 -7.05 -29.04 -10.59
C ALA A 187 -7.26 -28.64 -12.07
N GLY A 188 -6.19 -28.42 -12.84
CA GLY A 188 -6.30 -27.91 -14.20
C GLY A 188 -6.75 -26.44 -14.29
N GLU A 189 -6.60 -25.69 -13.18
CA GLU A 189 -6.99 -24.29 -13.11
C GLU A 189 -5.93 -23.36 -13.71
N GLU A 190 -6.36 -22.18 -14.14
CA GLU A 190 -5.46 -21.14 -14.60
C GLU A 190 -4.72 -20.50 -13.40
N GLY A 191 -3.45 -20.14 -13.61
CA GLY A 191 -2.67 -19.35 -12.68
C GLY A 191 -2.71 -17.86 -12.99
N MET A 192 -1.99 -17.10 -12.17
CA MET A 192 -1.74 -15.68 -12.48
C MET A 192 -0.97 -15.55 -13.80
N LYS A 193 -1.17 -14.44 -14.51
CA LYS A 193 -0.57 -14.19 -15.84
C LYS A 193 0.25 -12.89 -15.82
N ILE A 194 1.46 -12.93 -16.36
CA ILE A 194 2.22 -11.71 -16.63
C ILE A 194 1.52 -10.95 -17.75
N VAL A 195 1.16 -9.69 -17.51
CA VAL A 195 0.50 -8.82 -18.49
C VAL A 195 1.39 -7.69 -18.96
N GLY A 196 2.50 -7.46 -18.27
CA GLY A 196 3.48 -6.46 -18.63
C GLY A 196 4.85 -6.76 -18.04
N ILE A 197 5.87 -6.47 -18.84
CA ILE A 197 7.28 -6.54 -18.47
C ILE A 197 7.90 -5.20 -18.81
N MET A 198 8.49 -4.56 -17.81
CA MET A 198 9.09 -3.24 -17.94
C MET A 198 10.56 -3.26 -17.53
N ARG A 199 11.32 -2.33 -18.07
CA ARG A 199 12.64 -1.96 -17.59
C ARG A 199 12.65 -0.48 -17.23
N THR A 200 13.04 -0.19 -16.00
CA THR A 200 13.24 1.17 -15.51
C THR A 200 14.72 1.45 -15.40
N PHE A 201 15.13 2.62 -15.84
CA PHE A 201 16.49 3.12 -15.69
C PHE A 201 16.54 4.03 -14.46
N ASN A 202 17.52 3.79 -13.60
CA ASN A 202 17.71 4.55 -12.36
C ASN A 202 19.21 4.66 -12.09
N ASP A 203 19.79 5.81 -12.38
CA ASP A 203 21.20 6.12 -12.12
C ASP A 203 21.38 6.97 -10.86
N SER A 204 20.28 7.29 -10.16
CA SER A 204 20.32 8.06 -8.93
C SER A 204 21.16 7.40 -7.84
N VAL A 205 21.74 8.21 -6.96
CA VAL A 205 22.47 7.73 -5.78
C VAL A 205 21.56 7.20 -4.67
N ALA A 206 20.25 7.48 -4.76
CA ALA A 206 19.27 7.08 -3.77
C ALA A 206 19.02 5.56 -3.80
N ASP A 207 18.75 5.00 -2.62
CA ASP A 207 18.35 3.60 -2.47
C ASP A 207 16.83 3.42 -2.59
N ALA A 208 16.28 3.99 -3.64
CA ALA A 208 14.85 3.92 -3.92
C ALA A 208 14.63 3.56 -5.39
N VAL A 209 13.51 2.94 -5.68
CA VAL A 209 13.05 2.76 -7.05
C VAL A 209 12.55 4.11 -7.55
N ILE A 210 13.38 4.79 -8.34
CA ILE A 210 13.07 6.07 -8.96
C ILE A 210 12.93 5.84 -10.46
N ASP A 211 11.86 6.38 -11.03
CA ASP A 211 11.63 6.36 -12.48
C ASP A 211 12.28 7.58 -13.11
N GLU A 212 13.54 7.47 -13.51
CA GLU A 212 14.20 8.49 -14.33
C GLU A 212 13.80 8.35 -15.80
N SER A 213 13.62 7.12 -16.24
CA SER A 213 12.98 6.75 -17.51
C SER A 213 12.66 5.27 -17.51
N HIS A 214 11.67 4.87 -18.28
CA HIS A 214 11.33 3.46 -18.43
C HIS A 214 10.91 3.10 -19.84
N LYS A 215 10.88 1.82 -20.11
CA LYS A 215 10.29 1.28 -21.33
C LYS A 215 9.51 0.00 -21.04
N VAL A 216 8.49 -0.25 -21.83
CA VAL A 216 7.76 -1.50 -21.85
C VAL A 216 8.51 -2.46 -22.76
N ILE A 217 9.03 -3.56 -22.19
CA ILE A 217 9.67 -4.65 -22.96
C ILE A 217 8.61 -5.50 -23.64
N TRP A 218 7.49 -5.76 -22.93
CA TRP A 218 6.38 -6.55 -23.45
C TRP A 218 5.07 -6.20 -22.74
N GLY A 219 3.96 -6.33 -23.46
CA GLY A 219 2.62 -6.12 -22.91
C GLY A 219 2.33 -4.65 -22.60
N ARG A 220 1.97 -4.35 -21.36
CA ARG A 220 1.55 -2.99 -20.92
C ARG A 220 2.26 -2.56 -19.64
N ASP A 221 2.18 -1.26 -19.30
CA ASP A 221 2.80 -0.63 -18.13
C ASP A 221 1.90 -0.64 -16.88
N TYR A 222 0.77 -1.32 -16.93
CA TYR A 222 -0.21 -1.41 -15.84
C TYR A 222 -0.78 -2.81 -15.68
N TYR A 223 -1.32 -3.11 -14.52
CA TYR A 223 -2.21 -4.24 -14.27
C TYR A 223 -3.59 -3.73 -13.83
N ASN A 224 -4.60 -4.56 -13.98
CA ASN A 224 -5.93 -4.25 -13.47
C ASN A 224 -6.11 -4.83 -12.08
N GLU A 225 -6.85 -4.12 -11.25
CA GLU A 225 -7.32 -4.56 -9.95
C GLU A 225 -8.78 -4.20 -9.77
N GLU A 226 -9.44 -4.86 -8.83
CA GLU A 226 -10.82 -4.53 -8.45
C GLU A 226 -10.92 -4.38 -6.93
N ILE A 227 -11.58 -3.32 -6.48
CA ILE A 227 -11.89 -3.05 -5.07
C ILE A 227 -13.37 -2.70 -4.95
N LEU A 228 -14.12 -3.49 -4.20
CA LEU A 228 -15.55 -3.28 -3.95
C LEU A 228 -16.38 -3.04 -5.26
N GLY A 229 -16.03 -3.77 -6.32
CA GLY A 229 -16.70 -3.69 -7.63
C GLY A 229 -16.21 -2.56 -8.54
N LEU A 230 -15.33 -1.68 -8.07
CA LEU A 230 -14.69 -0.66 -8.89
C LEU A 230 -13.39 -1.20 -9.51
N LYS A 231 -13.18 -0.87 -10.79
CA LYS A 231 -12.00 -1.29 -11.57
C LYS A 231 -10.93 -0.21 -11.55
N PHE A 232 -9.68 -0.66 -11.39
CA PHE A 232 -8.53 0.23 -11.34
C PHE A 232 -7.45 -0.23 -12.31
N LYS A 233 -6.94 0.69 -13.13
CA LYS A 233 -5.67 0.53 -13.85
C LYS A 233 -4.55 1.04 -12.94
N VAL A 234 -3.67 0.14 -12.54
CA VAL A 234 -2.59 0.46 -11.61
C VAL A 234 -1.27 0.42 -12.36
N LYS A 235 -0.69 1.60 -12.60
CA LYS A 235 0.63 1.75 -13.25
C LYS A 235 1.76 1.28 -12.33
N ALA A 236 2.91 0.99 -12.92
CA ALA A 236 4.09 0.45 -12.23
C ALA A 236 4.52 1.28 -11.01
N PHE A 237 4.45 2.62 -11.10
CA PHE A 237 4.92 3.55 -10.06
C PHE A 237 3.79 4.13 -9.21
N ALA A 238 2.52 3.93 -9.59
CA ALA A 238 1.39 4.45 -8.83
C ALA A 238 1.35 3.85 -7.42
N PHE A 239 1.02 4.69 -6.43
CA PHE A 239 0.66 4.17 -5.12
C PHE A 239 -0.66 3.38 -5.25
N PHE A 240 -0.69 2.21 -4.66
CA PHE A 240 -1.91 1.41 -4.55
C PHE A 240 -1.82 0.51 -3.31
N GLN A 241 -2.96 0.19 -2.72
CA GLN A 241 -3.04 -0.60 -1.49
C GLN A 241 -2.44 -2.00 -1.69
N THR A 242 -1.65 -2.45 -0.71
CA THR A 242 -0.86 -3.69 -0.85
C THR A 242 -1.53 -4.93 -0.26
N ASN A 243 -2.71 -4.80 0.34
CA ASN A 243 -3.53 -5.89 0.87
C ASN A 243 -4.99 -5.61 0.52
N ILE A 244 -5.46 -6.15 -0.60
CA ILE A 244 -6.79 -5.87 -1.15
C ILE A 244 -7.90 -6.36 -0.23
N ASP A 245 -7.84 -7.59 0.27
CA ASP A 245 -8.86 -8.14 1.18
C ASP A 245 -9.07 -7.23 2.40
N ALA A 246 -7.96 -6.81 3.01
CA ALA A 246 -8.01 -5.97 4.21
C ALA A 246 -8.51 -4.55 3.91
N VAL A 247 -8.13 -4.00 2.76
CA VAL A 247 -8.56 -2.65 2.38
C VAL A 247 -10.02 -2.60 1.98
N GLU A 248 -10.58 -3.64 1.35
CA GLU A 248 -12.01 -3.72 1.07
C GLU A 248 -12.83 -3.70 2.37
N ARG A 249 -12.39 -4.41 3.40
CA ARG A 249 -13.04 -4.34 4.72
C ARG A 249 -12.91 -2.96 5.35
N LEU A 250 -11.70 -2.39 5.33
CA LEU A 250 -11.47 -1.04 5.88
C LEU A 250 -12.34 0.00 5.17
N TYR A 251 -12.39 0.00 3.84
CA TYR A 251 -13.20 0.95 3.08
C TYR A 251 -14.70 0.70 3.25
N SER A 252 -15.15 -0.54 3.38
CA SER A 252 -16.53 -0.84 3.74
C SER A 252 -16.91 -0.26 5.09
N ASP A 253 -16.00 -0.30 6.07
CA ASP A 253 -16.24 0.31 7.37
C ASP A 253 -16.15 1.85 7.31
N VAL A 254 -15.25 2.42 6.49
CA VAL A 254 -15.25 3.88 6.23
C VAL A 254 -16.60 4.33 5.69
N LEU A 255 -17.16 3.61 4.71
CA LEU A 255 -18.48 3.91 4.14
C LEU A 255 -19.63 3.80 5.18
N ARG A 256 -19.50 2.95 6.19
CA ARG A 256 -20.50 2.83 7.28
C ARG A 256 -20.38 3.92 8.34
N VAL A 257 -19.14 4.37 8.60
CA VAL A 257 -18.86 5.41 9.62
C VAL A 257 -19.14 6.80 9.06
N VAL A 258 -18.92 7.00 7.77
CA VAL A 258 -19.27 8.24 7.08
C VAL A 258 -20.78 8.48 7.23
N PRO A 259 -21.21 9.70 7.61
CA PRO A 259 -22.62 10.05 7.63
C PRO A 259 -23.30 9.81 6.28
N ASP A 260 -24.62 9.69 6.26
CA ASP A 260 -25.35 9.62 5.01
C ASP A 260 -24.96 10.78 4.09
N VAL A 261 -24.29 10.44 2.97
CA VAL A 261 -23.80 11.40 1.99
C VAL A 261 -24.75 11.64 0.82
N SER A 262 -25.96 11.05 0.87
CA SER A 262 -26.96 11.21 -0.19
C SER A 262 -27.26 12.68 -0.44
N GLY A 263 -26.99 13.12 -1.66
CA GLY A 263 -27.19 14.52 -2.08
C GLY A 263 -26.23 15.53 -1.47
N LYS A 264 -25.16 15.08 -0.78
CA LYS A 264 -24.16 15.92 -0.12
C LYS A 264 -22.89 16.05 -0.95
N THR A 265 -22.16 17.13 -0.66
CA THR A 265 -20.80 17.36 -1.17
C THR A 265 -19.77 16.78 -0.21
N VAL A 266 -18.89 15.90 -0.73
CA VAL A 266 -17.82 15.23 0.04
C VAL A 266 -16.47 15.75 -0.41
N TYR A 267 -15.58 16.03 0.55
CA TYR A 267 -14.16 16.22 0.27
C TYR A 267 -13.38 14.98 0.68
N ASP A 268 -12.55 14.47 -0.25
CA ASP A 268 -11.59 13.41 -0.02
C ASP A 268 -10.18 14.01 -0.09
N LEU A 269 -9.60 14.30 1.07
CA LEU A 269 -8.32 14.98 1.17
C LEU A 269 -7.18 13.96 1.28
N TYR A 270 -6.14 14.15 0.48
CA TYR A 270 -5.07 13.18 0.23
C TYR A 270 -5.59 11.95 -0.52
N CYS A 271 -6.41 12.19 -1.53
CA CYS A 271 -7.22 11.16 -2.19
C CYS A 271 -6.42 10.10 -2.98
N GLY A 272 -5.12 10.33 -3.23
CA GLY A 272 -4.29 9.42 -4.02
C GLY A 272 -4.92 9.11 -5.38
N THR A 273 -5.09 7.84 -5.70
CA THR A 273 -5.73 7.36 -6.95
C THR A 273 -7.26 7.41 -6.93
N GLY A 274 -7.87 8.11 -5.95
CA GLY A 274 -9.29 8.37 -5.89
C GLY A 274 -10.17 7.18 -5.50
N THR A 275 -9.63 6.19 -4.79
CA THR A 275 -10.42 4.99 -4.43
C THR A 275 -11.57 5.34 -3.49
N ILE A 276 -11.32 6.08 -2.41
CA ILE A 276 -12.37 6.52 -1.47
C ILE A 276 -13.33 7.47 -2.18
N SER A 277 -12.81 8.44 -2.97
CA SER A 277 -13.64 9.35 -3.76
C SER A 277 -14.66 8.60 -4.61
N GLN A 278 -14.22 7.60 -5.38
CA GLN A 278 -15.09 6.83 -6.27
C GLN A 278 -16.12 5.99 -5.50
N LEU A 279 -15.74 5.40 -4.36
CA LEU A 279 -16.66 4.67 -3.51
C LEU A 279 -17.77 5.58 -2.95
N MET A 280 -17.43 6.80 -2.53
CA MET A 280 -18.39 7.80 -2.04
C MET A 280 -19.31 8.32 -3.15
N ALA A 281 -18.81 8.42 -4.36
CA ALA A 281 -19.54 8.97 -5.51
C ALA A 281 -20.83 8.19 -5.86
N SER A 282 -20.93 6.92 -5.43
CA SER A 282 -22.12 6.11 -5.66
C SER A 282 -23.40 6.67 -5.00
N THR A 283 -23.26 7.49 -3.96
CA THR A 283 -24.38 8.08 -3.20
C THR A 283 -24.25 9.59 -3.03
N ALA A 284 -23.05 10.14 -3.04
CA ALA A 284 -22.81 11.57 -2.90
C ALA A 284 -23.32 12.36 -4.12
N LYS A 285 -23.66 13.64 -3.92
CA LYS A 285 -23.94 14.58 -5.01
C LYS A 285 -22.69 14.85 -5.82
N ASP A 286 -21.64 15.33 -5.17
CA ASP A 286 -20.33 15.61 -5.74
C ASP A 286 -19.24 15.20 -4.76
N VAL A 287 -18.11 14.70 -5.28
CA VAL A 287 -16.93 14.38 -4.51
C VAL A 287 -15.73 15.14 -5.06
N TYR A 288 -15.05 15.90 -4.20
CA TYR A 288 -13.84 16.64 -4.55
C TYR A 288 -12.62 15.98 -3.91
N GLY A 289 -11.77 15.39 -4.74
CA GLY A 289 -10.50 14.79 -4.32
C GLY A 289 -9.33 15.77 -4.48
N ILE A 290 -8.50 15.90 -3.46
CA ILE A 290 -7.27 16.71 -3.51
C ILE A 290 -6.08 15.80 -3.20
N ASP A 291 -5.06 15.82 -4.05
CA ASP A 291 -3.76 15.21 -3.79
C ASP A 291 -2.64 16.03 -4.42
N ILE A 292 -1.44 15.99 -3.81
CA ILE A 292 -0.30 16.76 -4.29
C ILE A 292 0.43 16.09 -5.47
N VAL A 293 0.22 14.78 -5.66
CA VAL A 293 0.92 13.96 -6.66
C VAL A 293 0.12 13.95 -7.97
N GLU A 294 0.65 14.60 -9.01
CA GLU A 294 0.00 14.72 -10.32
C GLU A 294 -0.35 13.35 -10.92
N ASP A 295 0.60 12.40 -10.91
CA ASP A 295 0.37 11.04 -11.44
C ASP A 295 -0.78 10.32 -10.72
N SER A 296 -0.97 10.57 -9.42
CA SER A 296 -2.09 10.03 -8.65
C SER A 296 -3.42 10.64 -9.11
N ILE A 297 -3.45 11.94 -9.35
CA ILE A 297 -4.64 12.65 -9.83
C ILE A 297 -5.01 12.23 -11.26
N GLU A 298 -4.01 12.05 -12.14
CA GLU A 298 -4.25 11.51 -13.49
C GLU A 298 -4.81 10.08 -13.42
N ALA A 299 -4.25 9.24 -12.57
CA ALA A 299 -4.77 7.90 -12.33
C ALA A 299 -6.20 7.93 -11.77
N ALA A 300 -6.50 8.83 -10.83
CA ALA A 300 -7.84 9.00 -10.28
C ALA A 300 -8.85 9.38 -11.36
N ARG A 301 -8.55 10.35 -12.23
CA ARG A 301 -9.39 10.74 -13.36
C ARG A 301 -9.62 9.58 -14.33
N SER A 302 -8.54 8.90 -14.74
CA SER A 302 -8.62 7.76 -15.67
C SER A 302 -9.44 6.60 -15.11
N ASN A 303 -9.30 6.29 -13.81
CA ASN A 303 -10.05 5.23 -13.16
C ASN A 303 -11.52 5.62 -12.95
N THR A 304 -11.80 6.87 -12.69
CA THR A 304 -13.17 7.42 -12.57
C THR A 304 -13.91 7.31 -13.91
N GLU A 305 -13.24 7.65 -15.02
CA GLU A 305 -13.78 7.48 -16.37
C GLU A 305 -14.00 5.98 -16.69
N LEU A 306 -13.06 5.10 -16.35
CA LEU A 306 -13.17 3.66 -16.51
C LEU A 306 -14.41 3.07 -15.81
N ASN A 307 -14.77 3.63 -14.66
CA ASN A 307 -15.94 3.21 -13.87
C ASN A 307 -17.24 3.96 -14.23
N GLY A 308 -17.20 4.86 -15.22
CA GLY A 308 -18.37 5.63 -15.65
C GLY A 308 -18.91 6.61 -14.61
N ILE A 309 -18.07 7.04 -13.65
CA ILE A 309 -18.42 7.97 -12.60
C ILE A 309 -18.23 9.40 -13.12
N THR A 310 -19.21 10.28 -12.92
CA THR A 310 -19.22 11.64 -13.48
C THR A 310 -19.21 12.75 -12.43
N ASN A 311 -19.37 12.42 -11.16
CA ASN A 311 -19.50 13.35 -10.03
C ASN A 311 -18.25 13.35 -9.12
N CYS A 312 -17.10 12.87 -9.60
CA CYS A 312 -15.81 13.04 -8.95
C CYS A 312 -14.99 14.14 -9.64
N HIS A 313 -14.49 15.07 -8.86
CA HIS A 313 -13.69 16.21 -9.33
C HIS A 313 -12.33 16.20 -8.64
N TYR A 314 -11.24 16.14 -9.41
CA TYR A 314 -9.90 16.00 -8.84
C TYR A 314 -9.04 17.24 -9.07
N ILE A 315 -8.36 17.67 -8.01
CA ILE A 315 -7.52 18.86 -7.96
C ILE A 315 -6.10 18.46 -7.54
N CYS A 316 -5.11 18.75 -8.39
CA CYS A 316 -3.71 18.57 -8.02
C CYS A 316 -3.20 19.74 -7.22
N GLY A 317 -2.60 19.48 -6.07
CA GLY A 317 -1.90 20.48 -5.26
C GLY A 317 -1.96 20.19 -3.76
N ASP A 318 -1.25 21.01 -2.99
CA ASP A 318 -1.25 20.91 -1.52
C ASP A 318 -2.65 21.27 -0.97
N VAL A 319 -3.16 20.41 -0.10
CA VAL A 319 -4.47 20.60 0.57
C VAL A 319 -4.59 22.00 1.17
N LYS A 320 -3.53 22.53 1.82
CA LYS A 320 -3.54 23.87 2.42
C LYS A 320 -3.75 25.01 1.41
N GLU A 321 -3.37 24.79 0.15
CA GLU A 321 -3.44 25.80 -0.89
C GLU A 321 -4.70 25.67 -1.75
N LYS A 322 -5.20 24.45 -1.90
CA LYS A 322 -6.30 24.13 -2.83
C LYS A 322 -7.65 24.06 -2.16
N LEU A 323 -7.71 23.87 -0.84
CA LEU A 323 -8.96 23.66 -0.11
C LEU A 323 -9.95 24.83 -0.30
N ASP A 324 -9.46 26.07 -0.23
CA ASP A 324 -10.29 27.28 -0.38
C ASP A 324 -10.64 27.58 -1.86
N ALA A 325 -10.06 26.84 -2.82
CA ALA A 325 -10.35 27.04 -4.24
C ALA A 325 -11.58 26.24 -4.74
N ILE A 326 -12.11 25.33 -3.93
CA ILE A 326 -13.32 24.57 -4.27
C ILE A 326 -14.54 25.48 -4.06
N PRO A 327 -15.41 25.63 -5.08
CA PRO A 327 -16.53 26.57 -5.02
C PRO A 327 -17.65 26.13 -4.06
N GLU A 328 -17.93 24.83 -3.97
CA GLU A 328 -18.90 24.25 -3.05
C GLU A 328 -18.25 23.99 -1.68
N LYS A 329 -19.01 24.23 -0.60
CA LYS A 329 -18.59 23.84 0.74
C LYS A 329 -18.87 22.34 0.96
N PRO A 330 -17.98 21.61 1.67
CA PRO A 330 -18.24 20.22 1.99
C PRO A 330 -19.29 20.09 3.08
N ASP A 331 -20.09 19.04 2.98
CA ASP A 331 -20.94 18.55 4.07
C ASP A 331 -20.23 17.49 4.90
N VAL A 332 -19.31 16.75 4.27
CA VAL A 332 -18.50 15.69 4.89
C VAL A 332 -17.06 15.80 4.39
N ILE A 333 -16.12 15.56 5.28
CA ILE A 333 -14.69 15.48 4.93
C ILE A 333 -14.16 14.10 5.34
N VAL A 334 -13.48 13.43 4.39
CA VAL A 334 -12.67 12.25 4.63
C VAL A 334 -11.21 12.63 4.42
N VAL A 335 -10.33 12.18 5.30
CA VAL A 335 -8.89 12.40 5.16
C VAL A 335 -8.13 11.08 5.28
N ASP A 336 -7.23 10.80 4.32
CA ASP A 336 -6.32 9.63 4.34
C ASP A 336 -4.88 10.09 4.10
N PRO A 337 -4.26 10.81 5.06
CA PRO A 337 -2.96 11.43 4.86
C PRO A 337 -1.81 10.43 4.85
N PRO A 338 -0.62 10.82 4.32
CA PRO A 338 0.58 10.00 4.38
C PRO A 338 1.04 9.75 5.84
N ARG A 339 2.02 8.86 6.02
CA ARG A 339 2.55 8.44 7.33
C ARG A 339 2.99 9.56 8.27
N VAL A 340 3.31 10.73 7.73
CA VAL A 340 3.68 11.93 8.52
C VAL A 340 2.48 12.62 9.15
N GLY A 341 1.25 12.23 8.78
CA GLY A 341 0.01 12.85 9.24
C GLY A 341 -0.31 14.15 8.53
N ILE A 342 -1.24 14.92 9.09
CA ILE A 342 -1.69 16.22 8.59
C ILE A 342 -0.91 17.32 9.32
N HIS A 343 -0.44 18.31 8.59
CA HIS A 343 0.20 19.48 9.17
C HIS A 343 -0.83 20.31 9.97
N ASP A 344 -0.46 20.84 11.17
CA ASP A 344 -1.38 21.56 12.07
C ASP A 344 -2.14 22.70 11.38
N LYS A 345 -1.49 23.44 10.47
CA LYS A 345 -2.17 24.48 9.69
C LYS A 345 -3.32 23.91 8.82
N ALA A 346 -3.13 22.71 8.24
CA ALA A 346 -4.18 22.07 7.46
C ALA A 346 -5.31 21.55 8.37
N VAL A 347 -5.00 21.02 9.56
CA VAL A 347 -6.02 20.67 10.57
C VAL A 347 -6.85 21.89 10.94
N ALA A 348 -6.20 23.03 11.23
CA ALA A 348 -6.90 24.28 11.55
C ALA A 348 -7.77 24.80 10.37
N MET A 349 -7.32 24.66 9.13
CA MET A 349 -8.09 25.03 7.93
C MET A 349 -9.32 24.13 7.77
N ILE A 350 -9.15 22.80 7.84
CA ILE A 350 -10.23 21.83 7.78
C ILE A 350 -11.26 22.15 8.89
N SER A 351 -10.81 22.42 10.11
CA SER A 351 -11.68 22.71 11.23
C SER A 351 -12.49 24.00 11.06
N ARG A 352 -11.98 25.00 10.31
CA ARG A 352 -12.71 26.27 10.06
C ARG A 352 -13.96 26.10 9.19
N TYR A 353 -14.06 25.03 8.37
CA TYR A 353 -15.28 24.72 7.64
C TYR A 353 -16.46 24.43 8.58
N GLY A 354 -16.17 24.04 9.82
CA GLY A 354 -17.19 23.76 10.81
C GLY A 354 -18.07 22.56 10.50
N ILE A 355 -17.52 21.61 9.73
CA ILE A 355 -18.17 20.38 9.36
C ILE A 355 -18.49 19.57 10.62
N GLU A 356 -19.69 19.00 10.68
CA GLU A 356 -20.16 18.28 11.85
C GLU A 356 -19.29 17.03 12.10
N GLU A 357 -18.96 16.28 11.07
CA GLU A 357 -18.22 15.03 11.17
C GLU A 357 -17.12 14.93 10.12
N ILE A 358 -15.92 14.51 10.59
CA ILE A 358 -14.75 14.26 9.76
C ILE A 358 -14.31 12.81 10.01
N VAL A 359 -14.12 12.05 8.94
CA VAL A 359 -13.57 10.70 9.01
C VAL A 359 -12.08 10.75 8.70
N TYR A 360 -11.28 10.21 9.60
CA TYR A 360 -9.83 10.14 9.46
C TYR A 360 -9.38 8.67 9.31
N VAL A 361 -8.79 8.34 8.16
CA VAL A 361 -8.12 7.06 7.91
C VAL A 361 -6.62 7.25 8.15
N SER A 362 -5.94 6.33 8.81
CA SER A 362 -4.52 6.49 9.15
C SER A 362 -3.74 5.19 9.17
N CYS A 363 -2.61 5.16 8.48
CA CYS A 363 -1.63 4.08 8.54
C CYS A 363 -0.57 4.24 9.63
N ASN A 364 -0.66 5.30 10.47
CA ASN A 364 0.31 5.57 11.54
C ASN A 364 -0.38 6.07 12.81
N PRO A 365 -0.65 5.20 13.78
CA PRO A 365 -1.31 5.57 15.03
C PRO A 365 -0.66 6.72 15.80
N LYS A 366 0.67 6.87 15.71
CA LYS A 366 1.39 7.93 16.43
C LYS A 366 1.09 9.33 15.90
N THR A 367 1.18 9.50 14.57
CA THR A 367 0.87 10.79 13.93
C THR A 367 -0.63 11.08 13.99
N LEU A 368 -1.46 10.04 13.91
CA LEU A 368 -2.89 10.16 14.13
C LEU A 368 -3.20 10.79 15.49
N CYS A 369 -2.66 10.26 16.59
CA CYS A 369 -2.93 10.79 17.92
C CYS A 369 -2.51 12.27 18.06
N ILE A 370 -1.38 12.67 17.46
CA ILE A 370 -0.97 14.09 17.43
C ILE A 370 -2.00 14.94 16.68
N ASN A 371 -2.49 14.47 15.52
CA ASN A 371 -3.53 15.19 14.79
C ASN A 371 -4.87 15.23 15.52
N LEU A 372 -5.23 14.16 16.24
CA LEU A 372 -6.43 14.16 17.09
C LEU A 372 -6.34 15.19 18.23
N ASP A 373 -5.16 15.38 18.82
CA ASP A 373 -4.93 16.47 19.80
C ASP A 373 -5.15 17.84 19.15
N SER A 374 -4.68 18.02 17.90
CA SER A 374 -4.89 19.25 17.14
C SER A 374 -6.38 19.46 16.82
N PHE A 375 -7.13 18.44 16.39
CA PHE A 375 -8.58 18.52 16.16
C PHE A 375 -9.34 18.87 17.45
N ARG A 376 -8.99 18.25 18.60
CA ARG A 376 -9.60 18.58 19.90
C ARG A 376 -9.37 20.05 20.29
N SER A 377 -8.18 20.57 20.00
CA SER A 377 -7.84 22.00 20.24
C SER A 377 -8.62 22.94 19.32
N ASN A 378 -9.12 22.46 18.19
CA ASN A 378 -9.94 23.20 17.24
C ASN A 378 -11.45 22.95 17.39
N GLY A 379 -11.90 22.44 18.53
CA GLY A 379 -13.33 22.33 18.87
C GLY A 379 -13.99 21.03 18.41
N TYR A 380 -13.23 19.99 18.16
CA TYR A 380 -13.74 18.65 17.87
C TYR A 380 -13.60 17.70 19.06
N GLU A 381 -14.38 16.66 19.08
CA GLU A 381 -14.25 15.53 19.99
C GLU A 381 -14.10 14.23 19.19
N ILE A 382 -13.50 13.22 19.81
CA ILE A 382 -13.33 11.90 19.21
C ILE A 382 -14.52 11.06 19.62
N THR A 383 -15.27 10.54 18.65
CA THR A 383 -16.50 9.75 18.92
C THR A 383 -16.29 8.27 18.73
N SER A 384 -15.41 7.85 17.80
CA SER A 384 -15.07 6.45 17.64
C SER A 384 -13.69 6.27 17.03
N ILE A 385 -13.00 5.21 17.44
CA ILE A 385 -11.74 4.75 16.89
C ILE A 385 -11.85 3.25 16.67
N LYS A 386 -11.56 2.80 15.46
CA LYS A 386 -11.44 1.38 15.11
C LYS A 386 -10.09 1.11 14.46
N ALA A 387 -9.42 0.06 14.89
CA ALA A 387 -8.14 -0.36 14.33
C ALA A 387 -8.30 -1.60 13.44
N TYR A 388 -7.33 -1.83 12.53
CA TYR A 388 -7.34 -2.94 11.58
C TYR A 388 -5.94 -3.53 11.46
N ASP A 389 -5.80 -4.84 11.64
CA ASP A 389 -4.56 -5.54 11.36
C ASP A 389 -4.45 -5.90 9.87
N ASN A 390 -4.18 -4.88 9.04
CA ASN A 390 -4.01 -5.06 7.60
C ASN A 390 -2.63 -5.65 7.23
N PHE A 391 -1.67 -5.66 8.17
CA PHE A 391 -0.30 -6.07 7.91
C PHE A 391 0.22 -7.04 8.97
N PRO A 392 -0.32 -8.27 9.06
CA PRO A 392 0.21 -9.28 9.96
C PRO A 392 1.72 -9.52 9.71
N MET A 393 2.42 -10.06 10.68
CA MET A 393 3.88 -10.19 10.74
C MET A 393 4.66 -8.87 10.88
N THR A 394 3.99 -7.73 10.83
CA THR A 394 4.59 -6.39 11.01
C THR A 394 3.93 -5.66 12.18
N LYS A 395 4.53 -4.55 12.62
CA LYS A 395 3.95 -3.68 13.65
C LYS A 395 2.90 -2.68 13.14
N HIS A 396 2.66 -2.66 11.84
CA HIS A 396 1.77 -1.69 11.21
C HIS A 396 0.31 -2.03 11.50
N VAL A 397 -0.48 -0.98 11.67
CA VAL A 397 -1.92 -1.03 11.92
C VAL A 397 -2.54 0.14 11.18
N GLU A 398 -3.70 -0.09 10.57
CA GLU A 398 -4.56 0.97 10.03
C GLU A 398 -5.61 1.36 11.07
N MET A 399 -6.05 2.60 11.04
CA MET A 399 -7.08 3.09 11.94
C MET A 399 -8.10 3.95 11.19
N VAL A 400 -9.37 3.84 11.58
CA VAL A 400 -10.45 4.71 11.14
C VAL A 400 -10.99 5.42 12.38
N VAL A 401 -11.07 6.74 12.31
CA VAL A 401 -11.52 7.59 13.42
C VAL A 401 -12.62 8.51 12.92
N LEU A 402 -13.67 8.63 13.72
CA LEU A 402 -14.70 9.66 13.55
C LEU A 402 -14.45 10.76 14.57
N VAL A 403 -14.27 11.98 14.11
CA VAL A 403 -14.25 13.17 14.97
C VAL A 403 -15.49 14.01 14.67
N ARG A 404 -16.14 14.50 15.72
CA ARG A 404 -17.34 15.31 15.65
C ARG A 404 -17.11 16.68 16.23
N ARG A 405 -17.71 17.70 15.61
CA ARG A 405 -17.68 19.07 16.16
C ARG A 405 -18.43 19.13 17.48
N LYS A 406 -17.81 19.69 18.51
CA LYS A 406 -18.50 19.95 19.77
C LYS A 406 -19.64 20.91 19.56
N MET A 407 -20.84 20.52 19.96
CA MET A 407 -21.94 21.48 20.05
C MET A 407 -21.61 22.46 21.18
N ASN A 408 -21.64 23.77 20.88
CA ASN A 408 -21.58 24.77 21.94
C ASN A 408 -22.83 24.56 22.81
N GLU A 409 -22.62 24.22 24.08
CA GLU A 409 -23.70 24.31 25.07
C GLU A 409 -24.13 25.77 25.08
N THR A 410 -25.31 26.06 24.55
CA THR A 410 -25.96 27.38 24.58
C THR A 410 -26.55 27.62 25.95
#